data_3d388214b24e66b1dc4f6547e12a7fd4
#
_entry.id   3d388214b24e66b1dc4f6547e12a7fd4
#
_cell.length_a   1.000
_cell.length_b   1.000
_cell.length_c   1.000
_cell.angle_alpha   90.00
_cell.angle_beta   90.00
_cell.angle_gamma   90.00
#
_symmetry.space_group_name_H-M   'P 1'
#
loop_
_entity.id
_entity.type
_entity.pdbx_description
1 polymer ?
#
loop_
_entity_poly.entity_id
_entity_poly.type
_entity_poly.pdbx_seq_one_letter_code
_entity_poly.pdbx_strand_id
1 'polypeptide(L)'
;MSATPEEFQVHIHTNGDVGVLEWSGRASQEGVDRAVSLAADDGLIARGLRRIEVSLPAADVVGRRALQRAGFRLEGVRREAVTLPGGSFGDVAMYARLASDLVYGPGGFTGVMNSVLPRKRLIAHALFTDPWDRVCLLETTFKADWELPGGIVNVGESPWDGAVREIDEELSVEVAVGRVLVVDWLAPYLGWEDAVEIIFDGGVLTEETMDAMVPDAREIRAIHWLAPDKAADKMAPFARGRLLAAIACRLGGGTQYLERGLPRRGE
;
A
#
# COMPACT_ATOMS: atom_id res chain seq x y z
N MET A 1 22.12 47.05 0.56
CA MET A 1 20.67 47.32 0.39
C MET A 1 19.96 46.11 0.93
N SER A 2 19.33 46.23 2.09
CA SER A 2 18.52 45.14 2.68
C SER A 2 17.20 45.12 1.91
N ALA A 3 16.96 44.08 1.14
CA ALA A 3 15.67 43.87 0.50
C ALA A 3 14.63 43.68 1.62
N THR A 4 13.59 44.50 1.59
CA THR A 4 12.42 44.35 2.46
C THR A 4 11.89 42.89 2.25
N PRO A 5 11.60 42.12 3.31
CA PRO A 5 11.02 40.80 3.11
C PRO A 5 9.73 40.94 2.30
N GLU A 6 9.63 40.23 1.19
CA GLU A 6 8.38 40.17 0.42
C GLU A 6 7.28 39.64 1.34
N GLU A 7 6.20 40.44 1.45
CA GLU A 7 5.01 40.05 2.22
C GLU A 7 4.41 38.77 1.63
N PHE A 8 4.03 37.83 2.48
CA PHE A 8 3.42 36.58 2.05
C PHE A 8 2.05 36.83 1.44
N GLN A 9 1.85 36.41 0.20
CA GLN A 9 0.62 36.63 -0.54
C GLN A 9 0.13 35.30 -1.13
N VAL A 10 -1.18 35.10 -1.08
CA VAL A 10 -1.86 33.92 -1.66
C VAL A 10 -2.82 34.39 -2.74
N HIS A 11 -2.76 33.76 -3.90
CA HIS A 11 -3.58 34.09 -5.06
C HIS A 11 -4.35 32.84 -5.53
N ILE A 12 -5.57 33.04 -6.03
CA ILE A 12 -6.35 32.01 -6.73
C ILE A 12 -6.62 32.48 -8.15
N HIS A 13 -6.05 31.78 -9.11
CA HIS A 13 -6.37 31.92 -10.52
C HIS A 13 -7.51 30.98 -10.87
N THR A 14 -8.57 31.48 -11.51
CA THR A 14 -9.75 30.68 -11.82
C THR A 14 -9.82 30.32 -13.31
N ASN A 15 -10.21 29.09 -13.57
CA ASN A 15 -10.58 28.61 -14.90
C ASN A 15 -11.92 27.87 -14.78
N GLY A 16 -13.01 28.57 -15.15
CA GLY A 16 -14.35 28.09 -14.89
C GLY A 16 -14.64 27.95 -13.39
N ASP A 17 -15.03 26.76 -12.95
CA ASP A 17 -15.34 26.42 -11.56
C ASP A 17 -14.16 25.80 -10.79
N VAL A 18 -12.94 25.83 -11.38
CA VAL A 18 -11.71 25.36 -10.77
C VAL A 18 -10.77 26.51 -10.47
N GLY A 19 -10.22 26.57 -9.26
CA GLY A 19 -9.21 27.52 -8.84
C GLY A 19 -7.84 26.85 -8.73
N VAL A 20 -6.77 27.53 -9.17
CA VAL A 20 -5.39 27.17 -8.88
C VAL A 20 -4.87 28.15 -7.84
N LEU A 21 -4.49 27.65 -6.67
CA LEU A 21 -3.99 28.44 -5.55
C LEU A 21 -2.46 28.42 -5.56
N GLU A 22 -1.88 29.58 -5.55
CA GLU A 22 -0.44 29.81 -5.51
C GLU A 22 -0.09 30.84 -4.44
N TRP A 23 1.14 30.84 -3.95
CA TRP A 23 1.64 31.83 -3.01
C TRP A 23 3.07 32.23 -3.29
N SER A 24 3.42 33.42 -2.82
CA SER A 24 4.78 33.98 -2.87
C SER A 24 5.13 34.65 -1.55
N GLY A 25 6.42 34.97 -1.36
CA GLY A 25 6.91 35.60 -0.14
C GLY A 25 7.24 34.61 0.98
N ARG A 26 7.45 35.15 2.18
CA ARG A 26 7.82 34.36 3.37
C ARG A 26 6.94 34.74 4.57
N ALA A 27 6.46 33.71 5.28
CA ALA A 27 5.76 33.86 6.55
C ALA A 27 6.16 32.75 7.53
N SER A 28 5.74 32.89 8.78
CA SER A 28 5.81 31.80 9.73
C SER A 28 4.87 30.67 9.30
N GLN A 29 5.07 29.45 9.83
CA GLN A 29 4.16 28.33 9.54
C GLN A 29 2.70 28.70 9.82
N GLU A 30 2.43 29.37 10.95
CA GLU A 30 1.07 29.80 11.31
C GLU A 30 0.51 30.82 10.33
N GLY A 31 1.35 31.74 9.82
CA GLY A 31 0.96 32.70 8.79
C GLY A 31 0.57 32.01 7.48
N VAL A 32 1.35 31.05 7.03
CA VAL A 32 1.04 30.24 5.82
C VAL A 32 -0.24 29.44 6.02
N ASP A 33 -0.37 28.73 7.14
CA ASP A 33 -1.55 27.94 7.48
C ASP A 33 -2.83 28.78 7.40
N ARG A 34 -2.81 29.96 8.05
CA ARG A 34 -3.96 30.86 8.08
C ARG A 34 -4.31 31.40 6.71
N ALA A 35 -3.32 31.88 5.96
CA ALA A 35 -3.54 32.48 4.65
C ALA A 35 -4.06 31.46 3.63
N VAL A 36 -3.49 30.25 3.60
CA VAL A 36 -3.94 29.16 2.72
C VAL A 36 -5.37 28.72 3.07
N SER A 37 -5.69 28.58 4.37
CA SER A 37 -7.04 28.20 4.80
C SER A 37 -8.08 29.23 4.41
N LEU A 38 -7.80 30.53 4.67
CA LEU A 38 -8.71 31.62 4.31
C LEU A 38 -8.93 31.74 2.80
N ALA A 39 -7.87 31.59 2.01
CA ALA A 39 -7.98 31.65 0.55
C ALA A 39 -8.79 30.45 0.01
N ALA A 40 -8.60 29.25 0.57
CA ALA A 40 -9.37 28.07 0.18
C ALA A 40 -10.86 28.22 0.51
N ASP A 41 -11.18 28.73 1.71
CA ASP A 41 -12.57 28.98 2.11
C ASP A 41 -13.22 30.09 1.26
N ASP A 42 -12.50 31.18 0.97
CA ASP A 42 -12.97 32.22 0.06
C ASP A 42 -13.29 31.65 -1.33
N GLY A 43 -12.38 30.86 -1.90
CA GLY A 43 -12.59 30.26 -3.21
C GLY A 43 -13.77 29.29 -3.26
N LEU A 44 -13.84 28.35 -2.34
CA LEU A 44 -14.88 27.30 -2.37
C LEU A 44 -16.24 27.80 -1.88
N ILE A 45 -16.26 28.63 -0.82
CA ILE A 45 -17.52 29.06 -0.18
C ILE A 45 -18.00 30.38 -0.76
N ALA A 46 -17.16 31.42 -0.81
CA ALA A 46 -17.60 32.75 -1.22
C ALA A 46 -17.69 32.89 -2.74
N ARG A 47 -16.75 32.32 -3.50
CA ARG A 47 -16.76 32.38 -4.98
C ARG A 47 -17.46 31.18 -5.63
N GLY A 48 -17.84 30.14 -4.86
CA GLY A 48 -18.58 28.98 -5.37
C GLY A 48 -17.76 28.08 -6.28
N LEU A 49 -16.42 28.07 -6.15
CA LEU A 49 -15.61 27.13 -6.92
C LEU A 49 -15.89 25.71 -6.46
N ARG A 50 -15.95 24.77 -7.43
CA ARG A 50 -16.13 23.36 -7.14
C ARG A 50 -14.86 22.71 -6.58
N ARG A 51 -13.68 23.19 -6.99
CA ARG A 51 -12.38 22.61 -6.71
C ARG A 51 -11.28 23.67 -6.63
N ILE A 52 -10.35 23.51 -5.71
CA ILE A 52 -9.09 24.26 -5.68
C ILE A 52 -7.93 23.26 -5.76
N GLU A 53 -7.00 23.55 -6.65
CA GLU A 53 -5.78 22.76 -6.88
C GLU A 53 -4.55 23.53 -6.42
N VAL A 54 -3.54 22.80 -5.94
CA VAL A 54 -2.22 23.32 -5.60
C VAL A 54 -1.15 22.34 -6.05
N SER A 55 -0.12 22.86 -6.70
CA SER A 55 1.08 22.10 -7.02
C SER A 55 2.28 22.76 -6.36
N LEU A 56 3.07 22.00 -5.60
CA LEU A 56 4.24 22.51 -4.92
C LEU A 56 5.37 21.46 -4.89
N PRO A 57 6.65 21.90 -4.73
CA PRO A 57 7.74 20.95 -4.56
C PRO A 57 7.45 19.94 -3.45
N ALA A 58 7.63 18.64 -3.72
CA ALA A 58 7.37 17.60 -2.74
C ALA A 58 8.22 17.73 -1.45
N ALA A 59 9.35 18.43 -1.53
CA ALA A 59 10.21 18.79 -0.42
C ALA A 59 9.72 19.98 0.43
N ASP A 60 8.70 20.73 -0.03
CA ASP A 60 8.15 21.87 0.72
C ASP A 60 7.30 21.40 1.91
N VAL A 61 7.95 21.22 3.05
CA VAL A 61 7.30 20.76 4.29
C VAL A 61 6.30 21.79 4.82
N VAL A 62 6.61 23.09 4.70
CA VAL A 62 5.76 24.19 5.23
C VAL A 62 4.46 24.26 4.44
N GLY A 63 4.55 24.31 3.11
CA GLY A 63 3.39 24.35 2.23
C GLY A 63 2.51 23.10 2.34
N ARG A 64 3.12 21.92 2.35
CA ARG A 64 2.38 20.66 2.53
C ARG A 64 1.60 20.60 3.85
N ARG A 65 2.20 21.05 4.95
CA ARG A 65 1.52 21.15 6.25
C ARG A 65 0.34 22.12 6.21
N ALA A 66 0.52 23.28 5.60
CA ALA A 66 -0.54 24.28 5.46
C ALA A 66 -1.72 23.71 4.66
N LEU A 67 -1.45 23.04 3.53
CA LEU A 67 -2.49 22.41 2.73
C LEU A 67 -3.26 21.32 3.51
N GLN A 68 -2.55 20.45 4.22
CA GLN A 68 -3.19 19.40 5.03
C GLN A 68 -4.08 20.00 6.13
N ARG A 69 -3.65 21.07 6.80
CA ARG A 69 -4.44 21.79 7.81
C ARG A 69 -5.65 22.50 7.21
N ALA A 70 -5.52 22.99 5.99
CA ALA A 70 -6.62 23.58 5.23
C ALA A 70 -7.55 22.55 4.57
N GLY A 71 -7.38 21.26 4.82
CA GLY A 71 -8.25 20.19 4.33
C GLY A 71 -7.97 19.71 2.91
N PHE A 72 -6.84 20.10 2.31
CA PHE A 72 -6.44 19.59 1.01
C PHE A 72 -5.96 18.13 1.11
N ARG A 73 -6.32 17.32 0.13
CA ARG A 73 -5.89 15.93 -0.01
C ARG A 73 -4.80 15.82 -1.07
N LEU A 74 -3.80 14.99 -0.80
CA LEU A 74 -2.78 14.63 -1.79
C LEU A 74 -3.43 13.73 -2.85
N GLU A 75 -3.33 14.10 -4.12
CA GLU A 75 -3.84 13.32 -5.25
C GLU A 75 -2.73 12.56 -5.98
N GLY A 76 -1.48 12.99 -5.83
CA GLY A 76 -0.35 12.31 -6.42
C GLY A 76 0.94 13.12 -6.39
N VAL A 77 2.01 12.47 -6.88
CA VAL A 77 3.33 13.08 -7.03
C VAL A 77 3.81 12.91 -8.46
N ARG A 78 4.14 14.02 -9.11
CA ARG A 78 4.80 14.02 -10.42
C ARG A 78 6.30 13.96 -10.20
N ARG A 79 6.93 12.86 -10.60
CA ARG A 79 8.36 12.67 -10.44
C ARG A 79 9.14 13.56 -11.40
N GLU A 80 10.28 14.12 -10.94
CA GLU A 80 11.20 14.94 -11.72
C GLU A 80 10.54 16.05 -12.54
N ALA A 81 9.47 16.66 -11.99
CA ALA A 81 8.62 17.60 -12.70
C ALA A 81 9.05 19.07 -12.57
N VAL A 82 10.09 19.36 -11.81
CA VAL A 82 10.64 20.71 -11.64
C VAL A 82 12.16 20.69 -11.66
N THR A 83 12.77 21.68 -12.33
CA THR A 83 14.22 21.86 -12.27
C THR A 83 14.60 22.61 -10.99
N LEU A 84 15.49 22.03 -10.22
CA LEU A 84 16.01 22.59 -8.98
C LEU A 84 17.26 23.48 -9.25
N PRO A 85 17.60 24.40 -8.33
CA PRO A 85 18.87 25.11 -8.37
C PRO A 85 20.05 24.11 -8.49
N GLY A 86 20.91 24.29 -9.47
CA GLY A 86 22.02 23.38 -9.73
C GLY A 86 21.76 22.34 -10.84
N GLY A 87 20.57 22.35 -11.48
CA GLY A 87 20.24 21.56 -12.66
C GLY A 87 19.74 20.13 -12.39
N SER A 88 19.62 19.74 -11.12
CA SER A 88 18.93 18.50 -10.76
C SER A 88 17.40 18.66 -10.86
N PHE A 89 16.70 17.53 -10.87
CA PHE A 89 15.24 17.52 -10.95
C PHE A 89 14.61 17.19 -9.59
N GLY A 90 13.40 17.69 -9.37
CA GLY A 90 12.63 17.47 -8.15
C GLY A 90 11.19 17.08 -8.43
N ASP A 91 10.58 16.44 -7.45
CA ASP A 91 9.20 16.00 -7.52
C ASP A 91 8.23 17.12 -7.15
N VAL A 92 7.03 17.09 -7.73
CA VAL A 92 5.93 18.00 -7.45
C VAL A 92 4.75 17.23 -6.87
N ALA A 93 4.35 17.61 -5.66
CA ALA A 93 3.15 17.08 -5.02
C ALA A 93 1.92 17.89 -5.47
N MET A 94 0.87 17.18 -5.87
CA MET A 94 -0.40 17.75 -6.31
C MET A 94 -1.45 17.55 -5.23
N TYR A 95 -2.07 18.62 -4.81
CA TYR A 95 -3.12 18.64 -3.81
C TYR A 95 -4.39 19.25 -4.37
N ALA A 96 -5.53 18.79 -3.87
CA ALA A 96 -6.80 19.44 -4.15
C ALA A 96 -7.71 19.43 -2.92
N ARG A 97 -8.62 20.42 -2.90
CA ARG A 97 -9.75 20.48 -1.99
C ARG A 97 -11.01 20.76 -2.79
N LEU A 98 -12.04 19.95 -2.57
CA LEU A 98 -13.35 20.08 -3.21
C LEU A 98 -14.32 20.82 -2.30
N ALA A 99 -15.31 21.48 -2.89
CA ALA A 99 -16.42 22.09 -2.14
C ALA A 99 -17.21 21.05 -1.32
N SER A 100 -17.25 19.80 -1.80
CA SER A 100 -17.89 18.66 -1.11
C SER A 100 -17.05 17.99 -0.05
N ASP A 101 -15.77 18.37 0.10
CA ASP A 101 -14.91 17.77 1.12
C ASP A 101 -15.32 18.22 2.52
N LEU A 102 -15.45 17.23 3.42
CA LEU A 102 -15.55 17.52 4.84
C LEU A 102 -14.18 17.99 5.34
N VAL A 103 -14.09 19.22 5.85
CA VAL A 103 -12.84 19.80 6.34
C VAL A 103 -12.77 19.80 7.85
N TYR A 104 -13.93 19.92 8.49
CA TYR A 104 -14.04 19.98 9.94
C TYR A 104 -14.59 18.68 10.53
N GLY A 105 -14.23 18.41 11.78
CA GLY A 105 -14.64 17.21 12.47
C GLY A 105 -13.89 15.95 12.05
N PRO A 106 -14.30 14.77 12.57
CA PRO A 106 -13.60 13.50 12.34
C PRO A 106 -13.43 13.13 10.88
N GLY A 107 -14.46 13.35 10.06
CA GLY A 107 -14.43 13.03 8.62
C GLY A 107 -13.42 13.86 7.82
N GLY A 108 -13.23 15.12 8.19
CA GLY A 108 -12.22 15.99 7.56
C GLY A 108 -10.80 15.52 7.84
N PHE A 109 -10.52 15.22 9.10
CA PHE A 109 -9.22 14.70 9.52
C PHE A 109 -8.87 13.39 8.79
N THR A 110 -9.77 12.41 8.80
CA THR A 110 -9.53 11.11 8.17
C THR A 110 -9.37 11.22 6.65
N GLY A 111 -10.10 12.10 5.99
CA GLY A 111 -9.98 12.35 4.55
C GLY A 111 -8.56 12.83 4.17
N VAL A 112 -8.02 13.79 4.91
CA VAL A 112 -6.64 14.27 4.70
C VAL A 112 -5.63 13.18 5.04
N MET A 113 -5.75 12.53 6.20
CA MET A 113 -4.80 11.51 6.65
C MET A 113 -4.73 10.32 5.67
N ASN A 114 -5.87 9.84 5.19
CA ASN A 114 -5.91 8.75 4.20
C ASN A 114 -5.19 9.09 2.88
N SER A 115 -5.06 10.39 2.54
CA SER A 115 -4.35 10.80 1.33
C SER A 115 -2.83 10.89 1.50
N VAL A 116 -2.32 11.01 2.75
CA VAL A 116 -0.90 11.26 3.01
C VAL A 116 -0.20 10.16 3.82
N LEU A 117 -0.95 9.29 4.49
CA LEU A 117 -0.37 8.17 5.21
C LEU A 117 0.21 7.13 4.25
N PRO A 118 1.38 6.56 4.56
CA PRO A 118 1.95 5.51 3.74
C PRO A 118 1.04 4.28 3.74
N ARG A 119 0.87 3.68 2.57
CA ARG A 119 0.16 2.41 2.40
C ARG A 119 1.18 1.30 2.21
N LYS A 120 0.87 0.11 2.68
CA LYS A 120 1.67 -1.09 2.46
C LYS A 120 0.88 -2.03 1.55
N ARG A 121 1.57 -2.71 0.63
CA ARG A 121 0.97 -3.85 -0.05
C ARG A 121 0.72 -4.93 0.98
N LEU A 122 -0.42 -5.57 0.88
CA LEU A 122 -0.79 -6.69 1.73
C LEU A 122 -0.91 -7.93 0.84
N ILE A 123 -0.28 -9.02 1.25
CA ILE A 123 -0.24 -10.30 0.55
C ILE A 123 -0.76 -11.34 1.53
N ALA A 124 -1.58 -12.25 1.04
CA ALA A 124 -2.16 -13.31 1.85
C ALA A 124 -2.05 -14.65 1.13
N HIS A 125 -1.37 -15.60 1.74
CA HIS A 125 -1.23 -16.98 1.26
C HIS A 125 -1.76 -17.97 2.27
N ALA A 126 -1.97 -19.22 1.85
CA ALA A 126 -2.34 -20.31 2.73
C ALA A 126 -1.38 -21.50 2.61
N LEU A 127 -1.03 -22.11 3.76
CA LEU A 127 -0.27 -23.33 3.83
C LEU A 127 -1.24 -24.52 3.79
N PHE A 128 -1.37 -25.15 2.65
CA PHE A 128 -2.08 -26.44 2.51
C PHE A 128 -1.11 -27.59 2.54
N THR A 129 -1.55 -28.72 3.12
CA THR A 129 -0.87 -30.01 2.98
C THR A 129 -1.86 -31.06 2.49
N ASP A 130 -1.33 -32.11 1.92
CA ASP A 130 -2.07 -33.31 1.66
C ASP A 130 -2.05 -34.28 2.88
N PRO A 131 -2.75 -35.46 2.82
CA PRO A 131 -2.73 -36.43 3.92
C PRO A 131 -1.36 -37.08 4.22
N TRP A 132 -0.36 -36.83 3.38
CA TRP A 132 1.02 -37.32 3.57
C TRP A 132 1.98 -36.18 3.99
N ASP A 133 1.46 -35.05 4.50
CA ASP A 133 2.21 -33.90 4.93
C ASP A 133 3.05 -33.21 3.81
N ARG A 134 2.71 -33.44 2.53
CA ARG A 134 3.32 -32.73 1.41
C ARG A 134 2.66 -31.35 1.27
N VAL A 135 3.48 -30.34 1.03
CA VAL A 135 3.04 -28.94 0.87
C VAL A 135 2.59 -28.69 -0.55
N CYS A 136 1.46 -28.00 -0.70
CA CYS A 136 1.00 -27.45 -1.97
C CYS A 136 1.83 -26.24 -2.37
N LEU A 137 2.46 -26.29 -3.54
CA LEU A 137 3.11 -25.15 -4.17
C LEU A 137 2.61 -24.96 -5.60
N LEU A 138 2.56 -23.69 -6.02
CA LEU A 138 2.19 -23.30 -7.36
C LEU A 138 3.44 -22.90 -8.15
N GLU A 139 3.62 -23.53 -9.31
CA GLU A 139 4.57 -23.09 -10.33
C GLU A 139 3.88 -22.06 -11.21
N THR A 140 4.28 -20.78 -11.08
CA THR A 140 3.69 -19.69 -11.83
C THR A 140 4.29 -19.57 -13.22
N THR A 141 3.59 -18.86 -14.13
CA THR A 141 4.05 -18.62 -15.52
C THR A 141 5.06 -17.49 -15.63
N PHE A 142 5.14 -16.59 -14.64
CA PHE A 142 5.84 -15.31 -14.72
C PHE A 142 7.10 -15.22 -13.86
N LYS A 143 7.40 -16.20 -13.02
CA LYS A 143 8.64 -16.26 -12.20
C LYS A 143 9.18 -17.69 -12.09
N ALA A 144 10.45 -17.82 -11.73
CA ALA A 144 11.10 -19.12 -11.58
C ALA A 144 10.85 -19.78 -10.22
N ASP A 145 10.69 -18.96 -9.17
CA ASP A 145 10.45 -19.45 -7.82
C ASP A 145 8.96 -19.80 -7.66
N TRP A 146 8.69 -20.90 -6.97
CA TRP A 146 7.33 -21.35 -6.66
C TRP A 146 6.82 -20.70 -5.38
N GLU A 147 5.50 -20.65 -5.23
CA GLU A 147 4.86 -20.01 -4.08
C GLU A 147 3.71 -20.82 -3.50
N LEU A 148 3.29 -20.44 -2.30
CA LEU A 148 2.05 -20.95 -1.69
C LEU A 148 0.85 -20.38 -2.45
N PRO A 149 -0.31 -21.06 -2.48
CA PRO A 149 -1.57 -20.52 -3.01
C PRO A 149 -1.98 -19.23 -2.30
N GLY A 150 -2.45 -18.23 -3.08
CA GLY A 150 -2.86 -16.93 -2.61
C GLY A 150 -2.16 -15.78 -3.33
N GLY A 151 -2.40 -14.52 -2.92
CA GLY A 151 -1.89 -13.38 -3.64
C GLY A 151 -2.13 -12.03 -2.97
N ILE A 152 -2.38 -11.01 -3.80
CA ILE A 152 -2.54 -9.61 -3.36
C ILE A 152 -3.93 -9.39 -2.77
N VAL A 153 -3.98 -8.82 -1.58
CA VAL A 153 -5.23 -8.39 -0.95
C VAL A 153 -5.67 -7.05 -1.54
N ASN A 154 -6.89 -6.97 -2.03
CA ASN A 154 -7.45 -5.79 -2.66
C ASN A 154 -7.80 -4.70 -1.62
N VAL A 155 -7.96 -3.46 -2.08
CA VAL A 155 -8.38 -2.35 -1.23
C VAL A 155 -9.80 -2.60 -0.71
N GLY A 156 -9.97 -2.56 0.61
CA GLY A 156 -11.26 -2.80 1.26
C GLY A 156 -11.59 -4.26 1.52
N GLU A 157 -10.71 -5.17 1.12
CA GLU A 157 -10.80 -6.60 1.38
C GLU A 157 -10.04 -6.97 2.65
N SER A 158 -10.53 -7.95 3.41
CA SER A 158 -9.76 -8.50 4.51
C SER A 158 -8.66 -9.46 3.99
N PRO A 159 -7.53 -9.63 4.73
CA PRO A 159 -6.52 -10.60 4.32
C PRO A 159 -7.05 -12.03 4.18
N TRP A 160 -8.03 -12.39 5.00
CA TRP A 160 -8.68 -13.69 4.96
C TRP A 160 -9.48 -13.87 3.66
N ASP A 161 -10.34 -12.88 3.32
CA ASP A 161 -11.14 -12.90 2.11
C ASP A 161 -10.25 -12.87 0.86
N GLY A 162 -9.17 -12.06 0.91
CA GLY A 162 -8.17 -11.98 -0.17
C GLY A 162 -7.50 -13.33 -0.44
N ALA A 163 -7.07 -14.05 0.61
CA ALA A 163 -6.50 -15.37 0.45
C ALA A 163 -7.50 -16.37 -0.17
N VAL A 164 -8.74 -16.39 0.31
CA VAL A 164 -9.78 -17.30 -0.22
C VAL A 164 -10.09 -17.00 -1.68
N ARG A 165 -10.25 -15.71 -2.05
CA ARG A 165 -10.51 -15.30 -3.42
C ARG A 165 -9.37 -15.68 -4.37
N GLU A 166 -8.11 -15.37 -4.01
CA GLU A 166 -6.94 -15.71 -4.84
C GLU A 166 -6.83 -17.22 -5.05
N ILE A 167 -7.06 -18.02 -4.00
CA ILE A 167 -7.03 -19.49 -4.10
C ILE A 167 -8.13 -20.01 -5.03
N ASP A 168 -9.34 -19.43 -4.97
CA ASP A 168 -10.41 -19.79 -5.90
C ASP A 168 -10.07 -19.38 -7.34
N GLU A 169 -9.50 -18.20 -7.55
CA GLU A 169 -9.06 -17.71 -8.86
C GLU A 169 -7.93 -18.56 -9.44
N GLU A 170 -6.94 -18.96 -8.62
CA GLU A 170 -5.79 -19.76 -9.04
C GLU A 170 -6.10 -21.24 -9.27
N LEU A 171 -6.99 -21.82 -8.44
CA LEU A 171 -7.19 -23.27 -8.35
C LEU A 171 -8.62 -23.75 -8.62
N SER A 172 -9.58 -22.84 -8.75
CA SER A 172 -11.01 -23.11 -8.96
C SER A 172 -11.62 -24.05 -7.89
N VAL A 173 -11.21 -23.86 -6.63
CA VAL A 173 -11.74 -24.63 -5.49
C VAL A 173 -12.12 -23.70 -4.33
N GLU A 174 -13.29 -23.93 -3.75
CA GLU A 174 -13.72 -23.29 -2.53
C GLU A 174 -13.00 -23.92 -1.33
N VAL A 175 -12.20 -23.13 -0.62
CA VAL A 175 -11.50 -23.57 0.58
C VAL A 175 -11.74 -22.58 1.73
N ALA A 176 -11.65 -23.08 2.95
CA ALA A 176 -11.58 -22.23 4.14
C ALA A 176 -10.14 -22.18 4.62
N VAL A 177 -9.69 -20.98 5.02
CA VAL A 177 -8.41 -20.83 5.70
C VAL A 177 -8.65 -20.63 7.20
N GLY A 178 -7.73 -21.12 8.01
CA GLY A 178 -7.81 -21.08 9.47
C GLY A 178 -7.07 -19.89 10.08
N ARG A 179 -6.37 -20.13 11.17
CA ARG A 179 -5.64 -19.10 11.91
C ARG A 179 -4.41 -18.61 11.15
N VAL A 180 -3.92 -17.43 11.53
CA VAL A 180 -2.65 -16.90 11.05
C VAL A 180 -1.49 -17.71 11.64
N LEU A 181 -0.61 -18.17 10.77
CA LEU A 181 0.63 -18.86 11.12
C LEU A 181 1.82 -17.91 11.15
N VAL A 182 1.95 -17.04 10.13
CA VAL A 182 3.08 -16.13 9.98
C VAL A 182 2.58 -14.75 9.56
N VAL A 183 3.24 -13.73 10.09
CA VAL A 183 3.20 -12.35 9.59
C VAL A 183 4.64 -11.96 9.26
N ASP A 184 4.95 -11.68 7.99
CA ASP A 184 6.30 -11.32 7.53
C ASP A 184 6.31 -9.92 6.90
N TRP A 185 7.19 -9.05 7.39
CA TRP A 185 7.48 -7.78 6.73
C TRP A 185 8.51 -7.98 5.62
N LEU A 186 8.12 -7.60 4.41
CA LEU A 186 8.95 -7.67 3.21
C LEU A 186 9.58 -6.31 2.95
N ALA A 187 10.90 -6.21 3.03
CA ALA A 187 11.61 -5.00 2.63
C ALA A 187 11.47 -4.76 1.11
N PRO A 188 11.69 -3.51 0.64
CA PRO A 188 11.73 -3.22 -0.79
C PRO A 188 12.69 -4.14 -1.54
N TYR A 189 12.24 -4.67 -2.69
CA TYR A 189 13.02 -5.63 -3.47
C TYR A 189 12.67 -5.56 -4.96
N LEU A 190 13.66 -5.53 -5.83
CA LEU A 190 13.52 -5.50 -7.30
C LEU A 190 12.54 -4.42 -7.82
N GLY A 191 12.54 -3.25 -7.19
CA GLY A 191 11.65 -2.13 -7.57
C GLY A 191 10.26 -2.17 -6.93
N TRP A 192 9.93 -3.25 -6.22
CA TRP A 192 8.74 -3.29 -5.38
C TRP A 192 8.95 -2.51 -4.08
N GLU A 193 7.95 -1.75 -3.67
CA GLU A 193 7.90 -1.19 -2.32
C GLU A 193 7.69 -2.29 -1.28
N ASP A 194 7.85 -1.95 0.00
CA ASP A 194 7.65 -2.90 1.09
C ASP A 194 6.19 -3.40 1.17
N ALA A 195 6.06 -4.60 1.77
CA ALA A 195 4.78 -5.28 1.92
C ALA A 195 4.69 -5.97 3.29
N VAL A 196 3.50 -6.38 3.65
CA VAL A 196 3.25 -7.34 4.72
C VAL A 196 2.62 -8.57 4.10
N GLU A 197 3.18 -9.74 4.39
CA GLU A 197 2.63 -11.02 3.96
C GLU A 197 2.10 -11.79 5.17
N ILE A 198 0.88 -12.30 5.04
CA ILE A 198 0.22 -13.13 6.03
C ILE A 198 0.08 -14.54 5.47
N ILE A 199 0.53 -15.55 6.23
CA ILE A 199 0.29 -16.94 5.88
C ILE A 199 -0.75 -17.52 6.84
N PHE A 200 -1.84 -17.99 6.27
CA PHE A 200 -2.90 -18.69 6.96
C PHE A 200 -2.68 -20.20 6.98
N ASP A 201 -3.27 -20.88 7.95
CA ASP A 201 -3.38 -22.34 7.96
C ASP A 201 -4.48 -22.78 7.00
N GLY A 202 -4.12 -23.35 5.89
CA GLY A 202 -5.06 -23.90 4.91
C GLY A 202 -5.58 -25.30 5.27
N GLY A 203 -4.99 -25.94 6.29
CA GLY A 203 -5.37 -27.29 6.70
C GLY A 203 -4.81 -28.38 5.77
N VAL A 204 -5.38 -29.57 5.96
CA VAL A 204 -5.12 -30.75 5.12
C VAL A 204 -6.22 -30.86 4.08
N LEU A 205 -5.87 -30.85 2.80
CA LEU A 205 -6.85 -31.02 1.72
C LEU A 205 -7.16 -32.49 1.51
N THR A 206 -8.42 -32.77 1.21
CA THR A 206 -8.86 -34.12 0.86
C THR A 206 -8.44 -34.49 -0.57
N GLU A 207 -8.33 -35.76 -0.88
CA GLU A 207 -8.05 -36.22 -2.27
C GLU A 207 -9.12 -35.68 -3.24
N GLU A 208 -10.40 -35.64 -2.84
CA GLU A 208 -11.50 -35.11 -3.64
C GLU A 208 -11.27 -33.61 -3.98
N THR A 209 -10.85 -32.79 -3.00
CA THR A 209 -10.54 -31.37 -3.23
C THR A 209 -9.32 -31.21 -4.14
N MET A 210 -8.27 -32.02 -3.93
CA MET A 210 -7.07 -32.00 -4.77
C MET A 210 -7.35 -32.35 -6.21
N ASP A 211 -8.19 -33.38 -6.44
CA ASP A 211 -8.60 -33.84 -7.78
C ASP A 211 -9.53 -32.83 -8.49
N ALA A 212 -10.24 -32.02 -7.72
CA ALA A 212 -11.11 -30.95 -8.25
C ALA A 212 -10.34 -29.67 -8.64
N MET A 213 -9.10 -29.52 -8.23
CA MET A 213 -8.28 -28.33 -8.54
C MET A 213 -8.04 -28.18 -10.04
N VAL A 214 -8.40 -27.03 -10.58
CA VAL A 214 -8.14 -26.64 -11.96
C VAL A 214 -7.30 -25.35 -11.95
N PRO A 215 -6.01 -25.45 -12.28
CA PRO A 215 -5.16 -24.24 -12.28
C PRO A 215 -5.57 -23.28 -13.38
N ASP A 216 -5.60 -21.97 -13.07
CA ASP A 216 -5.71 -20.95 -14.10
C ASP A 216 -4.43 -20.92 -14.96
N ALA A 217 -4.50 -21.47 -16.16
CA ALA A 217 -3.36 -21.62 -17.06
C ALA A 217 -2.72 -20.26 -17.48
N ARG A 218 -3.37 -19.13 -17.22
CA ARG A 218 -2.78 -17.80 -17.47
C ARG A 218 -1.69 -17.48 -16.46
N GLU A 219 -1.84 -17.95 -15.22
CA GLU A 219 -0.97 -17.61 -14.09
C GLU A 219 -0.23 -18.83 -13.54
N ILE A 220 -0.88 -19.99 -13.49
CA ILE A 220 -0.37 -21.21 -12.87
C ILE A 220 -0.03 -22.25 -13.95
N ARG A 221 1.23 -22.64 -14.02
CA ARG A 221 1.73 -23.68 -14.92
C ARG A 221 1.43 -25.08 -14.39
N ALA A 222 1.61 -25.29 -13.10
CA ALA A 222 1.39 -26.58 -12.44
C ALA A 222 1.21 -26.43 -10.92
N ILE A 223 0.48 -27.39 -10.34
CA ILE A 223 0.31 -27.59 -8.90
C ILE A 223 1.24 -28.71 -8.48
N HIS A 224 2.01 -28.51 -7.43
CA HIS A 224 2.98 -29.48 -6.93
C HIS A 224 2.73 -29.81 -5.46
N TRP A 225 2.89 -31.08 -5.10
CA TRP A 225 2.82 -31.58 -3.74
C TRP A 225 4.18 -32.14 -3.35
N LEU A 226 4.90 -31.44 -2.49
CA LEU A 226 6.29 -31.74 -2.14
C LEU A 226 6.49 -31.89 -0.63
N ALA A 227 7.39 -32.80 -0.24
CA ALA A 227 7.87 -32.82 1.14
C ALA A 227 8.41 -31.42 1.54
N PRO A 228 8.24 -30.99 2.80
CA PRO A 228 8.58 -29.64 3.25
C PRO A 228 9.98 -29.13 2.86
N ASP A 229 11.00 -30.00 2.94
CA ASP A 229 12.38 -29.67 2.56
C ASP A 229 12.49 -29.40 1.05
N LYS A 230 11.83 -30.23 0.22
CA LYS A 230 11.81 -30.07 -1.23
C LYS A 230 10.99 -28.89 -1.69
N ALA A 231 9.88 -28.61 -0.99
CA ALA A 231 9.09 -27.41 -1.21
C ALA A 231 9.93 -26.15 -0.94
N ALA A 232 10.63 -26.11 0.18
CA ALA A 232 11.51 -25.02 0.55
C ALA A 232 12.64 -24.74 -0.48
N ASP A 233 13.16 -25.79 -1.14
CA ASP A 233 14.20 -25.66 -2.16
C ASP A 233 13.70 -25.04 -3.48
N LYS A 234 12.37 -25.00 -3.71
CA LYS A 234 11.74 -24.40 -4.89
C LYS A 234 11.37 -22.93 -4.73
N MET A 235 11.46 -22.40 -3.51
CA MET A 235 11.03 -21.04 -3.17
C MET A 235 12.23 -20.08 -3.09
N ALA A 236 11.95 -18.79 -3.27
CA ALA A 236 12.94 -17.74 -3.00
C ALA A 236 13.42 -17.82 -1.54
N PRO A 237 14.68 -17.41 -1.23
CA PRO A 237 15.26 -17.58 0.11
C PRO A 237 14.41 -17.03 1.27
N PHE A 238 13.77 -15.87 1.08
CA PHE A 238 12.89 -15.28 2.10
C PHE A 238 11.55 -16.03 2.21
N ALA A 239 11.02 -16.55 1.11
CA ALA A 239 9.80 -17.35 1.08
C ALA A 239 10.02 -18.72 1.72
N ARG A 240 11.21 -19.32 1.51
CA ARG A 240 11.65 -20.54 2.22
C ARG A 240 11.58 -20.36 3.73
N GLY A 241 12.11 -19.26 4.27
CA GLY A 241 12.06 -18.98 5.71
C GLY A 241 10.64 -18.91 6.24
N ARG A 242 9.74 -18.25 5.50
CA ARG A 242 8.31 -18.18 5.84
C ARG A 242 7.64 -19.55 5.85
N LEU A 243 7.88 -20.37 4.82
CA LEU A 243 7.32 -21.71 4.75
C LEU A 243 7.73 -22.54 5.97
N LEU A 244 9.02 -22.56 6.31
CA LEU A 244 9.51 -23.33 7.45
C LEU A 244 8.93 -22.84 8.78
N ALA A 245 8.81 -21.52 8.94
CA ALA A 245 8.17 -20.93 10.12
C ALA A 245 6.67 -21.28 10.18
N ALA A 246 5.94 -21.22 9.04
CA ALA A 246 4.54 -21.58 8.99
C ALA A 246 4.30 -23.05 9.38
N ILE A 247 5.14 -23.96 8.88
CA ILE A 247 5.09 -25.39 9.26
C ILE A 247 5.35 -25.55 10.76
N ALA A 248 6.37 -24.90 11.31
CA ALA A 248 6.68 -24.94 12.75
C ALA A 248 5.53 -24.41 13.60
N CYS A 249 4.91 -23.29 13.22
CA CYS A 249 3.74 -22.74 13.90
C CYS A 249 2.52 -23.66 13.83
N ARG A 250 2.32 -24.31 12.70
CA ARG A 250 1.21 -25.27 12.54
C ARG A 250 1.34 -26.46 13.48
N LEU A 251 2.54 -27.00 13.64
CA LEU A 251 2.83 -28.13 14.51
C LEU A 251 2.90 -27.75 16.00
N GLY A 252 3.55 -26.63 16.31
CA GLY A 252 3.82 -26.21 17.69
C GLY A 252 2.80 -25.27 18.31
N GLY A 253 1.84 -24.76 17.52
CA GLY A 253 0.91 -23.71 17.93
C GLY A 253 1.53 -22.30 17.86
N GLY A 254 0.67 -21.28 17.96
CA GLY A 254 1.10 -19.88 17.92
C GLY A 254 1.18 -19.27 16.52
N THR A 255 1.62 -18.01 16.47
CA THR A 255 1.87 -17.22 15.26
C THR A 255 3.26 -16.62 15.38
N GLN A 256 4.02 -16.57 14.29
CA GLN A 256 5.36 -16.00 14.28
C GLN A 256 5.44 -14.72 13.45
N TYR A 257 6.09 -13.70 14.00
CA TYR A 257 6.47 -12.50 13.25
C TYR A 257 7.86 -12.68 12.64
N LEU A 258 7.99 -12.32 11.38
CA LEU A 258 9.25 -12.39 10.62
C LEU A 258 9.57 -11.06 9.97
N GLU A 259 10.85 -10.86 9.65
CA GLU A 259 11.33 -9.81 8.75
C GLU A 259 12.15 -10.47 7.64
N ARG A 260 11.63 -10.45 6.41
CA ARG A 260 12.25 -11.10 5.24
C ARG A 260 12.47 -12.61 5.43
N GLY A 261 11.49 -13.29 5.97
CA GLY A 261 11.51 -14.73 6.21
C GLY A 261 12.39 -15.17 7.38
N LEU A 262 12.88 -14.25 8.21
CA LEU A 262 13.72 -14.54 9.36
C LEU A 262 13.09 -14.03 10.65
N PRO A 263 13.18 -14.77 11.77
CA PRO A 263 12.80 -14.24 13.08
C PRO A 263 13.59 -12.96 13.40
N ARG A 264 12.93 -12.00 14.03
CA ARG A 264 13.62 -10.80 14.51
C ARG A 264 14.62 -11.17 15.58
N ARG A 265 15.86 -10.64 15.49
CA ARG A 265 16.90 -10.89 16.50
C ARG A 265 16.45 -10.32 17.85
N GLY A 266 16.30 -11.18 18.83
CA GLY A 266 15.95 -10.82 20.21
C GLY A 266 14.67 -11.46 20.76
N GLU A 267 14.01 -12.36 20.00
CA GLU A 267 12.97 -13.27 20.51
C GLU A 267 13.49 -14.68 20.70
#